data_0c3c0193645ccb945664c4491ac91d27
#
_entry.id   0c3c0193645ccb945664c4491ac91d27
#
_cell.length_a   1.000
_cell.length_b   1.000
_cell.length_c   1.000
_cell.angle_alpha   90.00
_cell.angle_beta   90.00
_cell.angle_gamma   90.00
#
_symmetry.space_group_name_H-M   'P 1'
#
loop_
_entity.id
_entity.type
_entity.pdbx_description
1 polymer ?
#
loop_
_entity_poly.entity_id
_entity_poly.type
_entity_poly.pdbx_seq_one_letter_code
_entity_poly.pdbx_strand_id
1 'polypeptide(L)'
;MEKKGKDQKKGVKVSNSKYIRFDWAAKNILRSKADFVVFEGLISVLVKEKVTIVELLDSESNQESSDDKYNRVDIKAKNSKGEIIIVEIQQTRETDYLQRMLYGVAKVITEHMKKGRSYEHVKKVFSINILYFKLGEGTDYLYHGQTTLTGVHDGDQLSLTEHEREDLKVVVPEDVFPEYYVIRVNEFNKLATDYLEEWIRYLKDEYINPDTKAPGLKEAKERLEYLRMSPEQQHAYDHYIDTMVRDADVYRTQMLEIKLAREKVLAEGRAEGRAEGRAEGRAEGRAEGRAEGEKEKAIVIARKLKEMAMSVSDIAEATGLTVEEIELL
;
A
#
# COMPACT_ATOMS: atom_id res chain seq x y z
N MET A 1 -35.51 10.43 -23.68
CA MET A 1 -34.26 11.27 -23.82
C MET A 1 -33.17 10.68 -22.94
N GLU A 2 -32.43 9.77 -23.51
CA GLU A 2 -31.32 9.09 -22.83
C GLU A 2 -30.05 9.96 -22.92
N LYS A 3 -29.53 10.36 -21.77
CA LYS A 3 -28.18 10.96 -21.70
C LYS A 3 -27.15 9.83 -21.66
N LYS A 4 -26.54 9.53 -22.80
CA LYS A 4 -25.32 8.71 -22.91
C LYS A 4 -24.20 9.43 -22.18
N GLY A 5 -23.78 8.86 -21.04
CA GLY A 5 -22.54 9.21 -20.39
C GLY A 5 -21.36 8.90 -21.31
N LYS A 6 -20.59 9.93 -21.66
CA LYS A 6 -19.29 9.78 -22.33
C LYS A 6 -18.26 9.29 -21.30
N ASP A 7 -18.00 8.00 -21.29
CA ASP A 7 -16.80 7.45 -20.68
C ASP A 7 -15.59 8.02 -21.45
N GLN A 8 -14.94 9.00 -20.83
CA GLN A 8 -13.64 9.48 -21.32
C GLN A 8 -12.61 8.37 -21.08
N LYS A 9 -12.26 7.70 -22.16
CA LYS A 9 -11.05 6.87 -22.23
C LYS A 9 -9.85 7.75 -21.86
N LYS A 10 -9.41 7.69 -20.60
CA LYS A 10 -8.08 8.14 -20.22
C LYS A 10 -7.09 7.10 -20.75
N GLY A 11 -6.76 7.22 -22.03
CA GLY A 11 -5.59 6.56 -22.59
C GLY A 11 -4.36 7.04 -21.83
N VAL A 12 -3.45 6.14 -21.52
CA VAL A 12 -2.11 6.49 -21.07
C VAL A 12 -1.54 7.41 -22.16
N LYS A 13 -1.38 8.68 -21.86
CA LYS A 13 -0.69 9.60 -22.77
C LYS A 13 0.74 9.10 -22.87
N VAL A 14 1.18 8.66 -24.03
CA VAL A 14 2.59 8.61 -24.37
C VAL A 14 3.10 10.02 -24.07
N SER A 15 4.01 10.11 -23.08
CA SER A 15 4.45 11.40 -22.56
C SER A 15 5.16 12.17 -23.66
N ASN A 16 4.55 13.22 -24.17
CA ASN A 16 5.23 14.29 -24.90
C ASN A 16 5.94 15.21 -23.89
N SER A 17 6.39 14.64 -22.77
CA SER A 17 7.06 15.39 -21.73
C SER A 17 8.42 15.88 -22.21
N LYS A 18 8.73 17.13 -21.90
CA LYS A 18 10.04 17.71 -22.18
C LYS A 18 11.15 17.01 -21.41
N TYR A 19 10.83 16.48 -20.24
CA TYR A 19 11.78 15.85 -19.30
C TYR A 19 11.48 14.37 -19.18
N ILE A 20 12.56 13.59 -19.02
CA ILE A 20 12.48 12.14 -18.81
C ILE A 20 12.10 11.82 -17.36
N ARG A 21 11.60 10.62 -17.17
CA ARG A 21 11.23 10.12 -15.84
C ARG A 21 12.45 9.95 -14.93
N PHE A 22 12.27 10.31 -13.67
CA PHE A 22 13.34 10.27 -12.68
C PHE A 22 13.86 8.85 -12.39
N ASP A 23 12.97 7.85 -12.36
CA ASP A 23 13.33 6.46 -12.11
C ASP A 23 14.29 5.89 -13.19
N TRP A 24 14.03 6.21 -14.45
CA TRP A 24 14.92 5.84 -15.54
C TRP A 24 16.23 6.66 -15.51
N ALA A 25 16.13 7.94 -15.26
CA ALA A 25 17.27 8.83 -15.20
C ALA A 25 18.24 8.47 -14.09
N ALA A 26 17.73 8.13 -12.91
CA ALA A 26 18.50 7.70 -11.76
C ALA A 26 19.33 6.44 -12.03
N LYS A 27 18.79 5.53 -12.84
CA LYS A 27 19.47 4.26 -13.22
C LYS A 27 20.46 4.44 -14.38
N ASN A 28 20.19 5.33 -15.32
CA ASN A 28 20.88 5.36 -16.61
C ASN A 28 21.69 6.60 -16.88
N ILE A 29 21.36 7.75 -16.28
CA ILE A 29 22.00 9.05 -16.57
C ILE A 29 22.69 9.62 -15.34
N LEU A 30 22.03 9.68 -14.20
CA LEU A 30 22.50 10.39 -13.01
C LEU A 30 23.52 9.57 -12.21
N ARG A 31 24.60 9.12 -12.84
CA ARG A 31 25.62 8.24 -12.25
C ARG A 31 26.98 8.91 -12.02
N SER A 32 27.23 10.08 -12.62
CA SER A 32 28.49 10.78 -12.45
C SER A 32 28.49 11.72 -11.24
N LYS A 33 29.67 12.05 -10.71
CA LYS A 33 29.78 13.03 -9.62
C LYS A 33 29.15 14.39 -9.95
N ALA A 34 29.15 14.77 -11.22
CA ALA A 34 28.51 16.01 -11.67
C ALA A 34 26.98 15.98 -11.55
N ASP A 35 26.37 14.81 -11.43
CA ASP A 35 24.93 14.62 -11.33
C ASP A 35 24.45 14.50 -9.88
N PHE A 36 25.35 14.36 -8.90
CA PHE A 36 25.00 14.26 -7.49
C PHE A 36 24.15 15.42 -7.00
N VAL A 37 24.35 16.61 -7.56
CA VAL A 37 23.58 17.82 -7.24
C VAL A 37 22.06 17.61 -7.41
N VAL A 38 21.63 16.76 -8.33
CA VAL A 38 20.21 16.44 -8.54
C VAL A 38 19.67 15.63 -7.36
N PHE A 39 20.40 14.58 -6.93
CA PHE A 39 20.03 13.79 -5.76
C PHE A 39 20.16 14.58 -4.46
N GLU A 40 21.25 15.34 -4.31
CA GLU A 40 21.47 16.22 -3.15
C GLU A 40 20.32 17.19 -2.96
N GLY A 41 19.80 17.74 -4.08
CA GLY A 41 18.67 18.66 -4.05
C GLY A 41 17.40 17.99 -3.54
N LEU A 42 17.00 16.85 -4.09
CA LEU A 42 15.84 16.10 -3.63
C LEU A 42 15.96 15.71 -2.16
N ILE A 43 17.09 15.13 -1.78
CA ILE A 43 17.31 14.61 -0.43
C ILE A 43 17.35 15.78 0.57
N SER A 44 18.07 16.88 0.26
CA SER A 44 18.17 18.05 1.14
C SER A 44 16.81 18.68 1.43
N VAL A 45 15.95 18.75 0.43
CA VAL A 45 14.59 19.29 0.59
C VAL A 45 13.73 18.35 1.43
N LEU A 46 13.90 17.04 1.26
CA LEU A 46 13.14 16.02 1.99
C LEU A 46 13.54 15.95 3.47
N VAL A 47 14.84 15.89 3.76
CA VAL A 47 15.34 15.80 5.15
C VAL A 47 15.46 17.16 5.84
N LYS A 48 15.18 18.25 5.11
CA LYS A 48 15.21 19.64 5.59
C LYS A 48 16.59 20.10 6.10
N GLU A 49 17.65 19.49 5.60
CA GLU A 49 19.03 19.88 5.85
C GLU A 49 19.89 19.74 4.58
N LYS A 50 20.98 20.47 4.51
CA LYS A 50 21.89 20.37 3.36
C LYS A 50 22.62 19.02 3.38
N VAL A 51 22.34 18.20 2.38
CA VAL A 51 23.03 16.93 2.15
C VAL A 51 24.06 17.10 1.02
N THR A 52 25.26 16.59 1.24
CA THR A 52 26.31 16.53 0.21
C THR A 52 26.73 15.07 0.04
N ILE A 53 26.57 14.54 -1.16
CA ILE A 53 26.93 13.17 -1.52
C ILE A 53 28.43 13.13 -1.85
N VAL A 54 29.15 12.27 -1.16
CA VAL A 54 30.60 12.08 -1.43
C VAL A 54 30.85 10.90 -2.36
N GLU A 55 29.96 9.89 -2.34
CA GLU A 55 30.12 8.63 -3.05
C GLU A 55 28.78 7.98 -3.36
N LEU A 56 28.62 7.42 -4.57
CA LEU A 56 27.61 6.42 -4.85
C LEU A 56 28.21 5.05 -4.58
N LEU A 57 27.52 4.28 -3.76
CA LEU A 57 27.91 2.94 -3.37
C LEU A 57 27.32 1.91 -4.34
N ASP A 58 27.84 0.71 -4.33
CA ASP A 58 27.25 -0.40 -5.05
C ASP A 58 25.82 -0.62 -4.53
N SER A 59 24.87 -0.60 -5.45
CA SER A 59 23.44 -0.77 -5.16
C SER A 59 23.03 -2.25 -5.03
N GLU A 60 23.92 -3.17 -5.44
CA GLU A 60 23.71 -4.61 -5.29
C GLU A 60 24.33 -5.07 -3.99
N SER A 61 23.51 -5.69 -3.13
CA SER A 61 24.05 -6.28 -1.91
C SER A 61 24.83 -7.55 -2.23
N ASN A 62 26.01 -7.72 -1.62
CA ASN A 62 26.76 -8.96 -1.72
C ASN A 62 25.93 -10.11 -1.13
N GLN A 63 25.71 -11.16 -1.91
CA GLN A 63 25.27 -12.44 -1.40
C GLN A 63 26.45 -13.09 -0.69
N GLU A 64 26.39 -13.20 0.63
CA GLU A 64 27.39 -13.95 1.40
C GLU A 64 27.15 -15.46 1.30
N SER A 65 25.91 -15.86 0.99
CA SER A 65 25.53 -17.23 0.72
C SER A 65 24.52 -17.33 -0.44
N SER A 66 24.42 -18.51 -1.07
CA SER A 66 23.41 -18.77 -2.11
C SER A 66 21.96 -18.66 -1.61
N ASP A 67 21.78 -18.73 -0.30
CA ASP A 67 20.46 -18.68 0.36
C ASP A 67 20.05 -17.27 0.77
N ASP A 68 20.97 -16.30 0.66
CA ASP A 68 20.67 -14.90 0.94
C ASP A 68 19.72 -14.31 -0.09
N LYS A 69 18.65 -13.69 0.38
CA LYS A 69 17.74 -12.95 -0.51
C LYS A 69 18.49 -11.78 -1.15
N TYR A 70 18.55 -11.79 -2.47
CA TYR A 70 19.13 -10.71 -3.26
C TYR A 70 18.34 -9.42 -3.00
N ASN A 71 19.02 -8.38 -2.53
CA ASN A 71 18.43 -7.06 -2.34
C ASN A 71 19.19 -6.03 -3.17
N ARG A 72 18.50 -5.45 -4.12
CA ARG A 72 19.01 -4.38 -4.97
C ARG A 72 18.21 -3.11 -4.69
N VAL A 73 18.90 -2.06 -4.27
CA VAL A 73 18.33 -0.72 -4.15
C VAL A 73 18.63 0.08 -5.41
N ASP A 74 17.77 1.03 -5.76
CA ASP A 74 17.97 1.80 -6.99
C ASP A 74 19.17 2.74 -6.87
N ILE A 75 19.33 3.39 -5.71
CA ILE A 75 20.46 4.27 -5.42
C ILE A 75 20.93 4.01 -3.99
N LYS A 76 22.23 3.90 -3.80
CA LYS A 76 22.89 3.84 -2.50
C LYS A 76 24.03 4.86 -2.48
N ALA A 77 23.98 5.78 -1.54
CA ALA A 77 24.93 6.87 -1.45
C ALA A 77 25.45 7.06 -0.04
N LYS A 78 26.63 7.67 0.08
CA LYS A 78 27.20 8.10 1.34
C LYS A 78 27.35 9.61 1.34
N ASN A 79 26.88 10.27 2.38
CA ASN A 79 27.00 11.70 2.52
C ASN A 79 28.30 12.12 3.28
N SER A 80 28.52 13.43 3.37
CA SER A 80 29.72 14.00 4.02
C SER A 80 29.80 13.72 5.53
N LYS A 81 28.66 13.40 6.18
CA LYS A 81 28.63 12.97 7.60
C LYS A 81 28.94 11.47 7.76
N GLY A 82 29.08 10.74 6.65
CA GLY A 82 29.29 9.30 6.63
C GLY A 82 28.01 8.47 6.78
N GLU A 83 26.85 9.10 6.77
CA GLU A 83 25.55 8.45 6.80
C GLU A 83 25.23 7.82 5.44
N ILE A 84 24.43 6.76 5.45
CA ILE A 84 24.05 6.05 4.24
C ILE A 84 22.64 6.44 3.82
N ILE A 85 22.48 6.74 2.55
CA ILE A 85 21.20 7.09 1.97
C ILE A 85 20.86 6.03 0.94
N ILE A 86 19.71 5.40 1.08
CA ILE A 86 19.13 4.50 0.09
C ILE A 86 17.87 5.11 -0.49
N VAL A 87 17.75 5.06 -1.81
CA VAL A 87 16.55 5.49 -2.52
C VAL A 87 16.01 4.31 -3.31
N GLU A 88 14.76 3.99 -3.08
CA GLU A 88 13.98 3.00 -3.80
C GLU A 88 12.89 3.69 -4.60
N ILE A 89 12.74 3.33 -5.87
CA ILE A 89 11.72 3.89 -6.76
C ILE A 89 10.88 2.73 -7.30
N GLN A 90 9.69 2.57 -6.73
CA GLN A 90 8.85 1.40 -7.00
C GLN A 90 7.59 1.78 -7.76
N GLN A 91 7.41 1.15 -8.94
CA GLN A 91 6.26 1.37 -9.82
C GLN A 91 5.08 0.46 -9.48
N THR A 92 5.36 -0.78 -9.13
CA THR A 92 4.37 -1.83 -8.93
C THR A 92 4.15 -2.10 -7.45
N ARG A 93 2.89 -2.33 -7.05
CA ARG A 93 2.54 -2.66 -5.67
C ARG A 93 3.11 -4.02 -5.28
N GLU A 94 3.80 -4.06 -4.16
CA GLU A 94 4.23 -5.27 -3.46
C GLU A 94 3.48 -5.37 -2.12
N THR A 95 3.02 -6.55 -1.76
CA THR A 95 2.24 -6.77 -0.53
C THR A 95 3.10 -6.62 0.72
N ASP A 96 4.35 -7.03 0.64
CA ASP A 96 5.34 -7.06 1.72
C ASP A 96 6.34 -5.89 1.67
N TYR A 97 5.92 -4.76 1.08
CA TYR A 97 6.81 -3.62 0.85
C TYR A 97 7.41 -3.04 2.14
N LEU A 98 6.66 -3.00 3.23
CA LEU A 98 7.18 -2.53 4.53
C LEU A 98 8.30 -3.43 5.07
N GLN A 99 8.14 -4.75 4.92
CA GLN A 99 9.18 -5.71 5.27
C GLN A 99 10.41 -5.56 4.37
N ARG A 100 10.21 -5.29 3.08
CA ARG A 100 11.29 -5.00 2.14
C ARG A 100 12.09 -3.76 2.54
N MET A 101 11.41 -2.67 2.92
CA MET A 101 12.05 -1.45 3.43
C MET A 101 12.94 -1.75 4.65
N LEU A 102 12.39 -2.47 5.64
CA LEU A 102 13.11 -2.86 6.85
C LEU A 102 14.32 -3.74 6.52
N TYR A 103 14.12 -4.76 5.68
CA TYR A 103 15.20 -5.67 5.26
C TYR A 103 16.32 -4.92 4.54
N GLY A 104 15.99 -4.01 3.62
CA GLY A 104 16.95 -3.17 2.90
C GLY A 104 17.84 -2.36 3.84
N VAL A 105 17.25 -1.72 4.84
CA VAL A 105 17.98 -0.97 5.86
C VAL A 105 18.88 -1.89 6.71
N ALA A 106 18.36 -3.02 7.18
CA ALA A 106 19.12 -3.99 7.98
C ALA A 106 20.34 -4.53 7.20
N LYS A 107 20.14 -4.86 5.92
CA LYS A 107 21.22 -5.34 5.04
C LYS A 107 22.31 -4.28 4.87
N VAL A 108 21.93 -3.04 4.61
CA VAL A 108 22.88 -1.91 4.48
C VAL A 108 23.68 -1.70 5.77
N ILE A 109 23.03 -1.78 6.94
CA ILE A 109 23.74 -1.67 8.22
C ILE A 109 24.77 -2.81 8.37
N THR A 110 24.38 -4.04 8.10
CA THR A 110 25.28 -5.21 8.24
C THR A 110 26.44 -5.18 7.25
N GLU A 111 26.23 -4.76 6.02
CA GLU A 111 27.28 -4.62 4.99
C GLU A 111 28.37 -3.62 5.37
N HIS A 112 28.00 -2.58 6.12
CA HIS A 112 28.95 -1.56 6.56
C HIS A 112 29.63 -1.91 7.91
N MET A 113 29.19 -2.99 8.57
CA MET A 113 29.75 -3.48 9.83
C MET A 113 30.69 -4.66 9.57
N LYS A 114 32.02 -4.41 9.56
CA LYS A 114 33.02 -5.48 9.44
C LYS A 114 33.19 -6.21 10.77
N LYS A 115 33.41 -7.53 10.71
CA LYS A 115 33.70 -8.37 11.88
C LYS A 115 34.83 -7.77 12.73
N GLY A 116 34.61 -7.64 14.03
CA GLY A 116 35.58 -7.10 14.99
C GLY A 116 35.61 -5.58 15.11
N ARG A 117 34.77 -4.85 14.42
CA ARG A 117 34.58 -3.40 14.66
C ARG A 117 33.61 -3.14 15.81
N SER A 118 33.85 -2.03 16.53
CA SER A 118 32.95 -1.50 17.55
C SER A 118 31.61 -1.04 16.95
N TYR A 119 30.53 -1.14 17.70
CA TYR A 119 29.20 -0.67 17.29
C TYR A 119 29.12 0.85 17.06
N GLU A 120 30.05 1.64 17.55
CA GLU A 120 30.19 3.07 17.21
C GLU A 120 30.32 3.35 15.70
N HIS A 121 30.66 2.31 14.92
CA HIS A 121 30.78 2.38 13.47
C HIS A 121 29.47 2.14 12.73
N VAL A 122 28.39 1.80 13.43
CA VAL A 122 27.05 1.76 12.83
C VAL A 122 26.71 3.15 12.32
N LYS A 123 26.34 3.23 11.06
CA LYS A 123 26.00 4.50 10.40
C LYS A 123 24.49 4.64 10.32
N LYS A 124 24.00 5.86 10.56
CA LYS A 124 22.62 6.22 10.31
C LYS A 124 22.26 5.92 8.86
N VAL A 125 21.07 5.40 8.64
CA VAL A 125 20.53 5.11 7.30
C VAL A 125 19.27 5.92 7.07
N PHE A 126 19.25 6.67 5.97
CA PHE A 126 18.03 7.27 5.44
C PHE A 126 17.46 6.36 4.36
N SER A 127 16.24 5.88 4.55
CA SER A 127 15.51 5.07 3.57
C SER A 127 14.43 5.90 2.91
N ILE A 128 14.66 6.30 1.66
CA ILE A 128 13.76 7.14 0.87
C ILE A 128 13.05 6.25 -0.15
N ASN A 129 11.73 6.18 -0.04
CA ASN A 129 10.89 5.29 -0.83
C ASN A 129 9.91 6.10 -1.68
N ILE A 130 10.15 6.12 -2.98
CA ILE A 130 9.33 6.84 -3.98
C ILE A 130 8.39 5.83 -4.62
N LEU A 131 7.10 5.90 -4.25
CA LEU A 131 6.10 4.90 -4.61
C LEU A 131 5.06 5.47 -5.58
N TYR A 132 4.91 4.81 -6.72
CA TYR A 132 3.86 5.12 -7.70
C TYR A 132 2.58 4.30 -7.48
N PHE A 133 2.44 3.72 -6.30
CA PHE A 133 1.23 3.04 -5.85
C PHE A 133 0.84 3.49 -4.44
N LYS A 134 -0.42 3.26 -4.07
CA LYS A 134 -0.92 3.55 -2.71
C LYS A 134 -0.44 2.47 -1.74
N LEU A 135 0.45 2.84 -0.82
CA LEU A 135 0.87 2.01 0.32
C LEU A 135 0.03 2.38 1.55
N GLY A 136 -0.69 1.41 2.10
CA GLY A 136 -1.50 1.60 3.30
C GLY A 136 -2.69 2.55 3.11
N GLU A 137 -3.30 2.93 4.23
CA GLU A 137 -4.36 3.93 4.32
C GLU A 137 -3.79 5.28 4.79
N GLY A 138 -4.57 6.34 4.68
CA GLY A 138 -4.19 7.71 5.06
C GLY A 138 -4.31 8.67 3.88
N THR A 139 -4.26 9.97 4.15
CA THR A 139 -4.57 11.04 3.20
C THR A 139 -3.35 11.81 2.71
N ASP A 140 -2.21 11.68 3.40
CA ASP A 140 -1.00 12.40 3.02
C ASP A 140 -0.23 11.70 1.89
N TYR A 141 0.53 12.45 1.13
CA TYR A 141 1.42 11.97 0.10
C TYR A 141 2.84 11.69 0.61
N LEU A 142 3.20 12.21 1.81
CA LEU A 142 4.49 12.02 2.45
C LEU A 142 4.31 11.49 3.88
N TYR A 143 5.00 10.41 4.19
CA TYR A 143 5.10 9.87 5.56
C TYR A 143 6.56 9.83 5.97
N HIS A 144 6.83 10.29 7.18
CA HIS A 144 8.13 10.25 7.81
C HIS A 144 8.09 9.35 9.04
N GLY A 145 9.01 8.41 9.14
CA GLY A 145 9.16 7.50 10.25
C GLY A 145 10.55 7.65 10.88
N GLN A 146 10.59 7.92 12.16
CA GLN A 146 11.80 7.90 12.98
C GLN A 146 11.53 7.18 14.29
N THR A 147 12.59 6.72 14.95
CA THR A 147 12.48 6.01 16.22
C THR A 147 12.65 6.99 17.37
N THR A 148 11.65 7.09 18.24
CA THR A 148 11.72 7.79 19.52
C THR A 148 11.59 6.80 20.66
N LEU A 149 12.30 7.01 21.75
CA LEU A 149 12.21 6.19 22.97
C LEU A 149 11.48 6.99 24.03
N THR A 150 10.24 6.58 24.32
CA THR A 150 9.34 7.28 25.23
C THR A 150 9.17 6.50 26.53
N GLY A 151 9.30 7.16 27.68
CA GLY A 151 9.07 6.58 29.01
C GLY A 151 7.64 6.04 29.13
N VAL A 152 7.53 4.77 29.58
CA VAL A 152 6.22 4.08 29.66
C VAL A 152 5.33 4.65 30.77
N HIS A 153 5.92 5.20 31.83
CA HIS A 153 5.18 5.63 33.01
C HIS A 153 4.85 7.12 33.00
N ASP A 154 5.73 7.97 32.54
CA ASP A 154 5.62 9.43 32.63
C ASP A 154 5.61 10.14 31.27
N GLY A 155 5.89 9.40 30.18
CA GLY A 155 5.81 9.92 28.81
C GLY A 155 6.99 10.83 28.42
N ASP A 156 8.06 10.89 29.23
CA ASP A 156 9.28 11.61 28.87
C ASP A 156 10.00 10.99 27.67
N GLN A 157 10.89 11.71 27.03
CA GLN A 157 11.72 11.20 25.95
C GLN A 157 13.13 10.93 26.47
N LEU A 158 13.64 9.71 26.19
CA LEU A 158 15.01 9.36 26.52
C LEU A 158 15.95 10.33 25.79
N SER A 159 16.82 10.99 26.55
CA SER A 159 17.86 11.87 26.04
C SER A 159 19.25 11.36 26.40
N LEU A 160 20.25 11.71 25.60
CA LEU A 160 21.64 11.39 25.88
C LEU A 160 22.23 12.35 26.90
N THR A 161 23.05 11.82 27.81
CA THR A 161 23.91 12.63 28.68
C THR A 161 24.97 13.37 27.86
N GLU A 162 25.61 14.38 28.44
CA GLU A 162 26.68 15.12 27.76
C GLU A 162 27.83 14.22 27.36
N HIS A 163 28.24 13.31 28.26
CA HIS A 163 29.29 12.33 28.01
C HIS A 163 28.94 11.36 26.86
N GLU A 164 27.72 10.83 26.83
CA GLU A 164 27.26 9.95 25.73
C GLU A 164 27.23 10.68 24.38
N ARG A 165 26.82 11.96 24.36
CA ARG A 165 26.85 12.78 23.13
C ARG A 165 28.25 12.99 22.58
N GLU A 166 29.24 13.20 23.49
CA GLU A 166 30.62 13.35 23.11
C GLU A 166 31.21 12.03 22.56
N ASP A 167 30.95 10.91 23.24
CA ASP A 167 31.48 9.60 22.87
C ASP A 167 30.83 9.09 21.55
N LEU A 168 29.52 9.19 21.42
CA LEU A 168 28.76 8.69 20.25
C LEU A 168 28.79 9.66 19.06
N LYS A 169 29.14 10.93 19.30
CA LYS A 169 29.09 12.03 18.29
C LYS A 169 27.72 12.22 17.68
N VAL A 170 26.68 12.01 18.48
CA VAL A 170 25.27 12.21 18.12
C VAL A 170 24.62 13.12 19.15
N VAL A 171 23.56 13.83 18.76
CA VAL A 171 22.91 14.81 19.63
C VAL A 171 21.74 14.20 20.38
N VAL A 172 20.98 13.35 19.71
CA VAL A 172 19.79 12.67 20.25
C VAL A 172 19.82 11.19 19.89
N PRO A 173 19.10 10.31 20.63
CA PRO A 173 19.05 8.88 20.34
C PRO A 173 18.58 8.57 18.91
N GLU A 174 17.67 9.38 18.38
CA GLU A 174 17.13 9.25 17.03
C GLU A 174 18.20 9.35 15.93
N ASP A 175 19.32 10.00 16.20
CA ASP A 175 20.43 10.11 15.24
C ASP A 175 21.16 8.78 14.99
N VAL A 176 20.95 7.78 15.86
CA VAL A 176 21.49 6.43 15.68
C VAL A 176 20.58 5.55 14.82
N PHE A 177 19.28 5.75 14.94
CA PHE A 177 18.28 4.89 14.30
C PHE A 177 18.03 5.29 12.85
N PRO A 178 17.57 4.33 12.01
CA PRO A 178 17.18 4.63 10.64
C PRO A 178 15.99 5.59 10.58
N GLU A 179 15.98 6.42 9.55
CA GLU A 179 14.83 7.24 9.18
C GLU A 179 14.22 6.74 7.86
N TYR A 180 12.89 6.74 7.80
CA TYR A 180 12.12 6.29 6.65
C TYR A 180 11.30 7.44 6.09
N TYR A 181 11.40 7.67 4.79
CA TYR A 181 10.55 8.59 4.05
C TYR A 181 9.79 7.79 3.00
N VAL A 182 8.47 7.89 3.02
CA VAL A 182 7.58 7.24 2.05
C VAL A 182 6.83 8.31 1.28
N ILE A 183 7.15 8.46 0.01
CA ILE A 183 6.52 9.41 -0.90
C ILE A 183 5.54 8.63 -1.78
N ARG A 184 4.23 8.85 -1.62
CA ARG A 184 3.16 8.28 -2.44
C ARG A 184 2.85 9.24 -3.58
N VAL A 185 3.62 9.17 -4.65
CA VAL A 185 3.64 10.15 -5.76
C VAL A 185 2.25 10.41 -6.33
N ASN A 186 1.44 9.35 -6.53
CA ASN A 186 0.11 9.46 -7.12
C ASN A 186 -0.94 10.10 -6.20
N GLU A 187 -0.67 10.17 -4.88
CA GLU A 187 -1.58 10.81 -3.91
C GLU A 187 -1.39 12.34 -3.84
N PHE A 188 -0.34 12.88 -4.45
CA PHE A 188 -0.14 14.33 -4.56
C PHE A 188 -1.12 14.92 -5.58
N ASN A 189 -2.14 15.66 -5.13
CA ASN A 189 -3.26 16.15 -5.95
C ASN A 189 -3.50 17.67 -5.82
N LYS A 190 -2.46 18.44 -5.49
CA LYS A 190 -2.54 19.89 -5.33
C LYS A 190 -1.48 20.62 -6.16
N LEU A 191 -1.58 21.93 -6.20
CA LEU A 191 -0.51 22.76 -6.77
C LEU A 191 0.69 22.75 -5.85
N ALA A 192 1.89 22.67 -6.43
CA ALA A 192 3.13 22.75 -5.67
C ALA A 192 3.33 24.16 -5.11
N THR A 193 3.54 24.26 -3.81
CA THR A 193 3.69 25.50 -3.07
C THR A 193 5.06 25.66 -2.39
N ASP A 194 5.82 24.56 -2.31
CA ASP A 194 7.16 24.54 -1.76
C ASP A 194 8.11 23.68 -2.63
N TYR A 195 9.39 23.64 -2.28
CA TYR A 195 10.41 22.94 -3.05
C TYR A 195 10.22 21.42 -3.09
N LEU A 196 9.71 20.82 -2.03
CA LEU A 196 9.42 19.40 -2.00
C LEU A 196 8.26 19.06 -2.94
N GLU A 197 7.21 19.86 -2.92
CA GLU A 197 6.05 19.69 -3.80
C GLU A 197 6.40 19.91 -5.28
N GLU A 198 7.35 20.80 -5.58
CA GLU A 198 7.89 20.92 -6.94
C GLU A 198 8.61 19.63 -7.38
N TRP A 199 9.39 19.00 -6.47
CA TRP A 199 9.99 17.71 -6.72
C TRP A 199 8.96 16.60 -6.94
N ILE A 200 7.94 16.52 -6.08
CA ILE A 200 6.88 15.50 -6.21
C ILE A 200 6.08 15.71 -7.48
N ARG A 201 5.82 16.95 -7.88
CA ARG A 201 5.20 17.26 -9.17
C ARG A 201 6.05 16.77 -10.35
N TYR A 202 7.36 16.98 -10.30
CA TYR A 202 8.25 16.43 -11.32
C TYR A 202 8.19 14.89 -11.33
N LEU A 203 8.27 14.25 -10.18
CA LEU A 203 8.18 12.80 -10.09
C LEU A 203 6.85 12.26 -10.66
N LYS A 204 5.74 12.99 -10.46
CA LYS A 204 4.41 12.58 -10.91
C LYS A 204 4.11 12.86 -12.36
N ASP A 205 4.37 14.09 -12.79
CA ASP A 205 3.90 14.63 -14.06
C ASP A 205 5.05 14.93 -15.04
N GLU A 206 6.31 14.65 -14.67
CA GLU A 206 7.53 14.98 -15.43
C GLU A 206 7.61 16.48 -15.76
N TYR A 207 6.98 17.31 -14.91
CA TYR A 207 6.94 18.75 -15.11
C TYR A 207 7.86 19.47 -14.14
N ILE A 208 8.77 20.28 -14.70
CA ILE A 208 9.63 21.19 -13.93
C ILE A 208 9.23 22.63 -14.27
N ASN A 209 8.94 23.42 -13.24
CA ASN A 209 8.64 24.83 -13.41
C ASN A 209 9.84 25.54 -14.09
N PRO A 210 9.64 26.32 -15.17
CA PRO A 210 10.71 27.07 -15.82
C PRO A 210 11.49 27.98 -14.86
N ASP A 211 10.83 28.55 -13.87
CA ASP A 211 11.38 29.50 -12.89
C ASP A 211 11.69 28.86 -11.54
N THR A 212 11.80 27.51 -11.49
CA THR A 212 12.07 26.78 -10.24
C THR A 212 13.36 27.27 -9.56
N LYS A 213 13.27 27.39 -8.24
CA LYS A 213 14.42 27.64 -7.34
C LYS A 213 14.67 26.44 -6.41
N ALA A 214 13.90 25.37 -6.58
CA ALA A 214 14.07 24.16 -5.79
C ALA A 214 15.47 23.56 -6.01
N PRO A 215 16.23 23.30 -4.95
CA PRO A 215 17.56 22.72 -5.04
C PRO A 215 17.54 21.45 -5.89
N GLY A 216 18.49 21.30 -6.81
CA GLY A 216 18.62 20.15 -7.72
C GLY A 216 17.66 20.12 -8.90
N LEU A 217 16.47 20.75 -8.83
CA LEU A 217 15.54 20.79 -9.97
C LEU A 217 16.01 21.72 -11.09
N LYS A 218 16.76 22.77 -10.76
CA LYS A 218 17.36 23.63 -11.77
C LYS A 218 18.38 22.84 -12.61
N GLU A 219 19.21 22.07 -11.98
CA GLU A 219 20.20 21.20 -12.61
C GLU A 219 19.52 20.04 -13.34
N ALA A 220 18.46 19.47 -12.76
CA ALA A 220 17.65 18.44 -13.39
C ALA A 220 17.06 18.90 -14.73
N LYS A 221 16.63 20.16 -14.87
CA LYS A 221 16.15 20.71 -16.14
C LYS A 221 17.15 20.53 -17.28
N GLU A 222 18.43 20.68 -16.99
CA GLU A 222 19.49 20.58 -18.00
C GLU A 222 19.87 19.13 -18.30
N ARG A 223 19.87 18.29 -17.27
CA ARG A 223 20.30 16.89 -17.36
C ARG A 223 19.22 15.95 -17.87
N LEU A 224 17.95 16.25 -17.59
CA LEU A 224 16.81 15.37 -17.84
C LEU A 224 15.95 15.77 -19.04
N GLU A 225 16.41 16.72 -19.84
CA GLU A 225 15.71 17.10 -21.06
C GLU A 225 15.92 16.03 -22.15
N TYR A 226 14.84 15.40 -22.60
CA TYR A 226 14.86 14.29 -23.58
C TYR A 226 15.67 14.62 -24.83
N LEU A 227 15.51 15.83 -25.39
CA LEU A 227 16.21 16.27 -26.62
C LEU A 227 17.71 16.43 -26.46
N ARG A 228 18.23 16.45 -25.23
CA ARG A 228 19.69 16.55 -24.97
C ARG A 228 20.35 15.16 -24.80
N MET A 229 19.57 14.11 -24.84
CA MET A 229 20.08 12.72 -24.77
C MET A 229 20.71 12.33 -26.11
N SER A 230 21.66 11.38 -26.06
CA SER A 230 22.14 10.75 -27.28
C SER A 230 21.04 9.91 -27.94
N PRO A 231 21.15 9.68 -29.29
CA PRO A 231 20.16 8.81 -29.97
C PRO A 231 19.99 7.44 -29.33
N GLU A 232 21.06 6.85 -28.81
CA GLU A 232 21.04 5.54 -28.14
C GLU A 232 20.28 5.63 -26.81
N GLN A 233 20.48 6.70 -26.05
CA GLN A 233 19.77 6.96 -24.81
C GLN A 233 18.28 7.22 -25.06
N GLN A 234 17.94 8.00 -26.09
CA GLN A 234 16.55 8.25 -26.48
C GLN A 234 15.86 6.92 -26.84
N HIS A 235 16.49 6.09 -27.69
CA HIS A 235 15.94 4.78 -28.05
C HIS A 235 15.74 3.86 -26.84
N ALA A 236 16.70 3.84 -25.91
CA ALA A 236 16.60 3.03 -24.70
C ALA A 236 15.47 3.54 -23.77
N TYR A 237 15.28 4.86 -23.69
CA TYR A 237 14.19 5.46 -22.93
C TYR A 237 12.82 5.18 -23.56
N ASP A 238 12.70 5.32 -24.87
CA ASP A 238 11.45 5.03 -25.58
C ASP A 238 11.05 3.56 -25.41
N HIS A 239 12.00 2.64 -25.54
CA HIS A 239 11.74 1.22 -25.26
C HIS A 239 11.30 0.95 -23.81
N TYR A 240 11.88 1.68 -22.86
CA TYR A 240 11.46 1.60 -21.45
C TYR A 240 10.02 2.09 -21.26
N ILE A 241 9.63 3.23 -21.87
CA ILE A 241 8.27 3.75 -21.82
C ILE A 241 7.28 2.76 -22.46
N ASP A 242 7.60 2.21 -23.63
CA ASP A 242 6.77 1.22 -24.31
C ASP A 242 6.56 -0.05 -23.47
N THR A 243 7.59 -0.46 -22.73
CA THR A 243 7.51 -1.60 -21.81
C THR A 243 6.58 -1.29 -20.64
N MET A 244 6.73 -0.10 -20.02
CA MET A 244 5.84 0.34 -18.95
C MET A 244 4.36 0.40 -19.37
N VAL A 245 4.09 0.90 -20.58
CA VAL A 245 2.72 0.98 -21.11
C VAL A 245 2.14 -0.42 -21.28
N ARG A 246 2.92 -1.35 -21.85
CA ARG A 246 2.49 -2.76 -22.01
C ARG A 246 2.22 -3.43 -20.67
N ASP A 247 3.11 -3.28 -19.70
CA ASP A 247 2.95 -3.86 -18.36
C ASP A 247 1.71 -3.31 -17.65
N ALA A 248 1.45 -2.00 -17.80
CA ALA A 248 0.25 -1.37 -17.26
C ALA A 248 -1.04 -1.91 -17.91
N ASP A 249 -1.01 -2.18 -19.22
CA ASP A 249 -2.16 -2.74 -19.94
C ASP A 249 -2.42 -4.21 -19.56
N VAL A 250 -1.36 -5.02 -19.41
CA VAL A 250 -1.46 -6.40 -18.91
C VAL A 250 -2.04 -6.40 -17.49
N TYR A 251 -1.51 -5.58 -16.60
CA TYR A 251 -2.02 -5.46 -15.23
C TYR A 251 -3.50 -5.06 -15.19
N ARG A 252 -3.89 -4.06 -16.02
CA ARG A 252 -5.30 -3.63 -16.12
C ARG A 252 -6.21 -4.77 -16.57
N THR A 253 -5.78 -5.56 -17.55
CA THR A 253 -6.53 -6.71 -18.05
C THR A 253 -6.71 -7.76 -16.96
N GLN A 254 -5.64 -8.13 -16.25
CA GLN A 254 -5.69 -9.09 -15.15
C GLN A 254 -6.63 -8.61 -14.01
N MET A 255 -6.57 -7.32 -13.64
CA MET A 255 -7.46 -6.77 -12.62
C MET A 255 -8.92 -6.77 -13.03
N LEU A 256 -9.21 -6.56 -14.32
CA LEU A 256 -10.56 -6.67 -14.86
C LEU A 256 -11.06 -8.11 -14.78
N GLU A 257 -10.25 -9.10 -15.16
CA GLU A 257 -10.60 -10.52 -15.08
C GLU A 257 -10.87 -10.95 -13.63
N ILE A 258 -10.02 -10.55 -12.68
CA ILE A 258 -10.22 -10.80 -11.24
C ILE A 258 -11.52 -10.19 -10.75
N LYS A 259 -11.83 -8.95 -11.16
CA LYS A 259 -13.08 -8.28 -10.81
C LYS A 259 -14.31 -9.04 -11.33
N LEU A 260 -14.27 -9.44 -12.59
CA LEU A 260 -15.37 -10.19 -13.22
C LEU A 260 -15.56 -11.57 -12.55
N ALA A 261 -14.48 -12.28 -12.27
CA ALA A 261 -14.53 -13.55 -11.55
C ALA A 261 -15.15 -13.39 -10.15
N ARG A 262 -14.75 -12.35 -9.41
CA ARG A 262 -15.33 -12.05 -8.09
C ARG A 262 -16.81 -11.71 -8.17
N GLU A 263 -17.23 -10.91 -9.14
CA GLU A 263 -18.64 -10.56 -9.34
C GLU A 263 -19.48 -11.82 -9.66
N LYS A 264 -18.94 -12.75 -10.47
CA LYS A 264 -19.58 -14.03 -10.79
C LYS A 264 -19.78 -14.88 -9.54
N VAL A 265 -18.72 -15.09 -8.75
CA VAL A 265 -18.81 -15.87 -7.49
C VAL A 265 -19.82 -15.27 -6.50
N LEU A 266 -19.85 -13.94 -6.38
CA LEU A 266 -20.83 -13.25 -5.53
C LEU A 266 -22.27 -13.41 -6.04
N ALA A 267 -22.46 -13.40 -7.36
CA ALA A 267 -23.79 -13.60 -7.97
C ALA A 267 -24.27 -15.06 -7.76
N GLU A 268 -23.40 -16.03 -7.96
CA GLU A 268 -23.68 -17.44 -7.72
C GLU A 268 -24.03 -17.71 -6.25
N GLY A 269 -23.22 -17.26 -5.31
CA GLY A 269 -23.51 -17.42 -3.87
C GLY A 269 -24.81 -16.75 -3.42
N ARG A 270 -25.17 -15.58 -4.00
CA ARG A 270 -26.46 -14.94 -3.75
C ARG A 270 -27.64 -15.73 -4.33
N ALA A 271 -27.44 -16.37 -5.49
CA ALA A 271 -28.48 -17.20 -6.11
C ALA A 271 -28.71 -18.48 -5.31
N GLU A 272 -27.65 -19.15 -4.88
CA GLU A 272 -27.70 -20.33 -4.01
C GLU A 272 -28.38 -20.03 -2.67
N GLY A 273 -27.94 -19.01 -1.94
CA GLY A 273 -28.54 -18.64 -0.65
C GLY A 273 -30.03 -18.27 -0.77
N ARG A 274 -30.45 -17.65 -1.91
CA ARG A 274 -31.89 -17.41 -2.16
C ARG A 274 -32.67 -18.69 -2.46
N ALA A 275 -32.05 -19.66 -3.13
CA ALA A 275 -32.68 -20.93 -3.44
C ALA A 275 -32.87 -21.77 -2.16
N GLU A 276 -31.84 -21.85 -1.33
CA GLU A 276 -31.85 -22.51 -0.04
C GLU A 276 -32.90 -21.90 0.91
N GLY A 277 -32.86 -20.60 1.13
CA GLY A 277 -33.82 -19.92 2.01
C GLY A 277 -35.29 -20.06 1.53
N ARG A 278 -35.51 -20.14 0.19
CA ARG A 278 -36.86 -20.43 -0.34
C ARG A 278 -37.27 -21.89 -0.12
N ALA A 279 -36.34 -22.83 -0.19
CA ALA A 279 -36.61 -24.24 0.05
C ALA A 279 -36.93 -24.49 1.53
N GLU A 280 -36.13 -23.93 2.43
CA GLU A 280 -36.35 -24.00 3.87
C GLU A 280 -37.70 -23.36 4.28
N GLY A 281 -37.96 -22.13 3.88
CA GLY A 281 -39.20 -21.45 4.22
C GLY A 281 -40.46 -22.16 3.66
N ARG A 282 -40.34 -22.85 2.50
CA ARG A 282 -41.42 -23.69 2.00
C ARG A 282 -41.61 -24.97 2.78
N ALA A 283 -40.52 -25.57 3.28
CA ALA A 283 -40.58 -26.76 4.09
C ALA A 283 -41.20 -26.47 5.48
N GLU A 284 -40.75 -25.39 6.11
CA GLU A 284 -41.25 -24.91 7.40
C GLU A 284 -42.74 -24.56 7.29
N GLY A 285 -43.14 -23.71 6.32
CA GLY A 285 -44.54 -23.32 6.15
C GLY A 285 -45.47 -24.50 5.80
N ARG A 286 -44.96 -25.57 5.14
CA ARG A 286 -45.75 -26.79 4.92
C ARG A 286 -45.86 -27.62 6.21
N ALA A 287 -44.83 -27.65 7.05
CA ALA A 287 -44.90 -28.38 8.32
C ALA A 287 -45.84 -27.68 9.29
N GLU A 288 -45.74 -26.35 9.41
CA GLU A 288 -46.64 -25.54 10.24
C GLU A 288 -48.09 -25.66 9.78
N GLY A 289 -48.38 -25.48 8.50
CA GLY A 289 -49.74 -25.59 7.95
C GLY A 289 -50.35 -27.01 8.10
N ARG A 290 -49.53 -28.08 8.10
CA ARG A 290 -50.02 -29.42 8.41
C ARG A 290 -50.39 -29.55 9.89
N ALA A 291 -49.53 -29.07 10.78
CA ALA A 291 -49.75 -29.13 12.22
C ALA A 291 -51.01 -28.33 12.62
N GLU A 292 -51.17 -27.13 12.05
CA GLU A 292 -52.37 -26.33 12.27
C GLU A 292 -53.65 -27.03 11.72
N GLY A 293 -53.60 -27.54 10.51
CA GLY A 293 -54.74 -28.28 9.91
C GLY A 293 -55.12 -29.59 10.66
N GLU A 294 -54.12 -30.29 11.20
CA GLU A 294 -54.36 -31.45 12.08
C GLU A 294 -55.02 -31.03 13.39
N LYS A 295 -54.56 -29.95 14.02
CA LYS A 295 -55.13 -29.39 15.22
C LYS A 295 -56.58 -28.91 15.03
N GLU A 296 -56.85 -28.19 13.96
CA GLU A 296 -58.21 -27.78 13.61
C GLU A 296 -59.16 -28.98 13.44
N LYS A 297 -58.70 -30.03 12.73
CA LYS A 297 -59.53 -31.27 12.59
C LYS A 297 -59.75 -31.93 13.93
N ALA A 298 -58.75 -32.00 14.76
CA ALA A 298 -58.87 -32.55 16.11
C ALA A 298 -59.92 -31.79 16.96
N ILE A 299 -59.91 -30.44 16.88
CA ILE A 299 -60.89 -29.58 17.54
C ILE A 299 -62.30 -29.84 17.03
N VAL A 300 -62.50 -29.94 15.70
CA VAL A 300 -63.83 -30.24 15.13
C VAL A 300 -64.34 -31.59 15.57
N ILE A 301 -63.47 -32.62 15.63
CA ILE A 301 -63.82 -33.97 16.08
C ILE A 301 -64.14 -33.91 17.57
N ALA A 302 -63.33 -33.24 18.39
CA ALA A 302 -63.54 -33.13 19.84
C ALA A 302 -64.93 -32.49 20.18
N ARG A 303 -65.33 -31.44 19.48
CA ARG A 303 -66.65 -30.83 19.63
C ARG A 303 -67.79 -31.80 19.35
N LYS A 304 -67.71 -32.57 18.24
CA LYS A 304 -68.71 -33.59 17.93
C LYS A 304 -68.81 -34.69 19.00
N LEU A 305 -67.67 -35.17 19.48
CA LEU A 305 -67.62 -36.20 20.52
C LEU A 305 -68.16 -35.66 21.85
N LYS A 306 -67.94 -34.38 22.16
CA LYS A 306 -68.49 -33.70 23.34
C LYS A 306 -70.05 -33.60 23.25
N GLU A 307 -70.59 -33.27 22.06
CA GLU A 307 -72.03 -33.29 21.79
C GLU A 307 -72.66 -34.68 21.95
N MET A 308 -71.89 -35.74 21.68
CA MET A 308 -72.31 -37.14 21.89
C MET A 308 -72.18 -37.63 23.32
N ALA A 309 -71.87 -36.74 24.28
CA ALA A 309 -71.71 -37.03 25.73
C ALA A 309 -70.58 -38.04 26.07
N MET A 310 -69.52 -38.12 25.24
CA MET A 310 -68.36 -38.93 25.58
C MET A 310 -67.56 -38.27 26.70
N SER A 311 -66.81 -39.08 27.46
CA SER A 311 -65.99 -38.57 28.56
C SER A 311 -64.79 -37.73 27.99
N VAL A 312 -64.38 -36.71 28.73
CA VAL A 312 -63.24 -35.84 28.33
C VAL A 312 -61.96 -36.68 28.14
N SER A 313 -61.78 -37.73 28.92
CA SER A 313 -60.65 -38.65 28.80
C SER A 313 -60.61 -39.39 27.46
N ASP A 314 -61.83 -39.92 27.06
CA ASP A 314 -61.96 -40.68 25.80
C ASP A 314 -61.77 -39.71 24.55
N ILE A 315 -62.22 -38.45 24.70
CA ILE A 315 -62.03 -37.42 23.67
C ILE A 315 -60.56 -37.07 23.55
N ALA A 316 -59.83 -36.95 24.65
CA ALA A 316 -58.40 -36.66 24.62
C ALA A 316 -57.61 -37.78 23.95
N GLU A 317 -57.91 -39.04 24.24
CA GLU A 317 -57.28 -40.22 23.62
C GLU A 317 -57.59 -40.28 22.12
N ALA A 318 -58.81 -39.96 21.71
CA ALA A 318 -59.25 -40.03 20.32
C ALA A 318 -58.69 -38.90 19.45
N THR A 319 -58.45 -37.70 19.99
CA THR A 319 -58.08 -36.48 19.25
C THR A 319 -56.67 -36.02 19.47
N GLY A 320 -56.00 -36.50 20.53
CA GLY A 320 -54.67 -36.03 20.93
C GLY A 320 -54.65 -34.60 21.50
N LEU A 321 -55.81 -33.99 21.77
CA LEU A 321 -55.92 -32.71 22.46
C LEU A 321 -55.77 -32.88 23.96
N THR A 322 -55.27 -31.85 24.64
CA THR A 322 -55.17 -31.88 26.12
C THR A 322 -56.56 -31.74 26.76
N VAL A 323 -56.72 -32.19 27.99
CA VAL A 323 -57.94 -32.08 28.77
C VAL A 323 -58.39 -30.62 28.88
N GLU A 324 -57.44 -29.71 29.10
CA GLU A 324 -57.68 -28.27 29.20
C GLU A 324 -58.21 -27.69 27.85
N GLU A 325 -57.65 -28.15 26.73
CA GLU A 325 -58.10 -27.72 25.41
C GLU A 325 -59.52 -28.21 25.12
N ILE A 326 -59.88 -29.43 25.56
CA ILE A 326 -61.24 -29.98 25.37
C ILE A 326 -62.26 -29.32 26.29
N GLU A 327 -61.90 -28.96 27.52
CA GLU A 327 -62.78 -28.25 28.45
C GLU A 327 -63.20 -26.86 27.89
N LEU A 328 -62.27 -26.17 27.16
CA LEU A 328 -62.48 -24.88 26.58
C LEU A 328 -63.32 -24.89 25.26
N LEU A 329 -63.60 -26.04 24.70
CA LEU A 329 -64.44 -26.24 23.53
C LEU A 329 -65.93 -26.29 23.86
#